data_b249e461d791788bc52f222179bfd551
#
_entry.id   b249e461d791788bc52f222179bfd551
#
_cell.length_a   1.000
_cell.length_b   1.000
_cell.length_c   1.000
_cell.angle_alpha   90.00
_cell.angle_beta   90.00
_cell.angle_gamma   90.00
#
_symmetry.space_group_name_H-M   'P 1'
#
loop_
_entity.id
_entity.type
_entity.pdbx_description
1 polymer ?
#
loop_
_entity_poly.entity_id
_entity_poly.type
_entity_poly.pdbx_seq_one_letter_code
_entity_poly.pdbx_strand_id
1 'polypeptide(L)'
;MRISPLALIVVLSSCAAAGQTLQIQAVPAQGAIVGQTATLSLAATGGIQPYTWHVAGGDLPPGLKLHPHSGKIDGTPTTPGDYRVTVVVVDSSIPKFQIQTDVTIHVIAGLTVEWKEPPKVSGSTISGSAVVSNQTTEDCDLTVVIVAVNEIGRATALGYQHFTLAGGSTSPVIPFGSGPGTGTYYVRLDAAAHHPSRHHIYRASKQTTEPLKLTQ
;
A
#
# COMPACT_ATOMS: atom_id res chain seq x y z
N MET A 1 79.00 -2.13 43.06
CA MET A 1 78.27 -1.78 41.82
C MET A 1 77.14 -2.81 41.70
N ARG A 2 75.92 -2.47 42.14
CA ARG A 2 74.78 -3.39 42.17
C ARG A 2 73.88 -3.03 41.01
N ILE A 3 73.69 -3.96 40.06
CA ILE A 3 72.84 -3.82 38.93
C ILE A 3 71.47 -4.41 39.34
N SER A 4 70.42 -3.57 39.42
CA SER A 4 69.06 -4.00 39.63
C SER A 4 68.45 -4.51 38.31
N PRO A 5 67.74 -5.64 38.32
CA PRO A 5 67.01 -6.09 37.14
C PRO A 5 65.73 -5.28 36.99
N LEU A 6 65.55 -4.69 35.83
CA LEU A 6 64.33 -3.99 35.40
C LEU A 6 63.26 -5.04 35.04
N ALA A 7 62.21 -5.17 35.87
CA ALA A 7 61.09 -6.04 35.58
C ALA A 7 60.23 -5.42 34.49
N LEU A 8 60.20 -6.03 33.31
CA LEU A 8 59.33 -5.69 32.21
C LEU A 8 57.89 -6.20 32.53
N ILE A 9 57.02 -5.30 32.98
CA ILE A 9 55.61 -5.61 33.15
C ILE A 9 54.93 -5.54 31.77
N VAL A 10 54.66 -6.69 31.15
CA VAL A 10 53.80 -6.81 29.96
C VAL A 10 52.34 -6.71 30.40
N VAL A 11 51.74 -5.56 30.26
CA VAL A 11 50.28 -5.39 30.43
C VAL A 11 49.61 -5.95 29.20
N LEU A 12 49.14 -7.18 29.29
CA LEU A 12 48.22 -7.74 28.30
C LEU A 12 46.86 -7.07 28.48
N SER A 13 46.67 -6.00 27.70
CA SER A 13 45.33 -5.38 27.53
C SER A 13 44.46 -6.35 26.75
N SER A 14 43.70 -7.19 27.47
CA SER A 14 42.62 -7.98 26.88
C SER A 14 41.50 -7.00 26.48
N CYS A 15 41.53 -6.58 25.21
CA CYS A 15 40.40 -5.94 24.60
C CYS A 15 39.28 -6.99 24.50
N ALA A 16 38.44 -7.10 25.54
CA ALA A 16 37.18 -7.80 25.44
C ALA A 16 36.34 -7.03 24.42
N ALA A 17 36.30 -7.51 23.20
CA ALA A 17 35.31 -7.08 22.22
C ALA A 17 33.94 -7.48 22.82
N ALA A 18 33.31 -6.55 23.52
CA ALA A 18 31.92 -6.69 23.94
C ALA A 18 31.11 -6.85 22.64
N GLY A 19 30.82 -8.08 22.29
CA GLY A 19 29.98 -8.40 21.13
C GLY A 19 28.66 -7.65 21.29
N GLN A 20 28.42 -6.68 20.42
CA GLN A 20 27.15 -5.97 20.42
C GLN A 20 26.05 -7.00 20.18
N THR A 21 25.05 -7.02 21.06
CA THR A 21 23.88 -7.87 20.91
C THR A 21 23.19 -7.60 19.58
N LEU A 22 22.80 -8.64 18.86
CA LEU A 22 22.03 -8.51 17.61
C LEU A 22 20.74 -7.75 17.88
N GLN A 23 20.50 -6.69 17.11
CA GLN A 23 19.30 -5.86 17.21
C GLN A 23 18.76 -5.54 15.83
N ILE A 24 17.44 -5.55 15.68
CA ILE A 24 16.77 -5.01 14.49
C ILE A 24 16.53 -3.53 14.75
N GLN A 25 16.93 -2.67 13.81
CA GLN A 25 16.62 -1.25 13.88
C GLN A 25 15.11 -1.06 13.69
N ALA A 26 14.54 -0.10 14.43
CA ALA A 26 13.12 0.20 14.32
C ALA A 26 12.73 0.45 12.85
N VAL A 27 11.78 -0.35 12.37
CA VAL A 27 11.23 -0.20 11.03
C VAL A 27 9.97 0.65 11.17
N PRO A 28 9.97 1.91 10.73
CA PRO A 28 8.75 2.71 10.72
C PRO A 28 7.71 2.04 9.82
N ALA A 29 6.43 2.23 10.12
CA ALA A 29 5.35 1.77 9.25
C ALA A 29 5.57 2.29 7.83
N GLN A 30 5.60 1.39 6.87
CA GLN A 30 5.92 1.72 5.47
C GLN A 30 4.65 1.78 4.64
N GLY A 31 4.51 2.84 3.85
CA GLY A 31 3.43 2.97 2.88
C GLY A 31 3.86 2.48 1.50
N ALA A 32 3.00 1.75 0.83
CA ALA A 32 3.16 1.36 -0.57
C ALA A 32 1.85 1.60 -1.33
N ILE A 33 1.93 1.74 -2.65
CA ILE A 33 0.76 1.99 -3.51
C ILE A 33 0.64 0.82 -4.49
N VAL A 34 -0.57 0.27 -4.61
CA VAL A 34 -0.86 -0.79 -5.58
C VAL A 34 -0.39 -0.37 -6.97
N GLY A 35 0.33 -1.26 -7.66
CA GLY A 35 0.85 -1.02 -9.01
C GLY A 35 2.10 -0.15 -9.09
N GLN A 36 2.62 0.39 -7.99
CA GLN A 36 3.90 1.10 -7.96
C GLN A 36 4.99 0.25 -7.32
N THR A 37 6.21 0.36 -7.86
CA THR A 37 7.37 -0.32 -7.26
C THR A 37 7.67 0.26 -5.89
N ALA A 38 7.70 -0.58 -4.89
CA ALA A 38 8.05 -0.23 -3.52
C ALA A 38 9.36 -0.90 -3.12
N THR A 39 10.11 -0.24 -2.25
CA THR A 39 11.34 -0.77 -1.65
C THR A 39 11.39 -0.38 -0.18
N LEU A 40 11.48 -1.39 0.67
CA LEU A 40 11.67 -1.26 2.11
C LEU A 40 12.97 -1.94 2.50
N SER A 41 13.72 -1.37 3.42
CA SER A 41 14.97 -1.96 3.88
C SER A 41 14.91 -2.23 5.37
N LEU A 42 15.07 -3.49 5.74
CA LEU A 42 15.29 -3.91 7.12
C LEU A 42 16.78 -3.78 7.43
N ALA A 43 17.11 -3.31 8.62
CA ALA A 43 18.49 -3.18 9.06
C ALA A 43 18.67 -3.85 10.43
N ALA A 44 19.82 -4.50 10.60
CA ALA A 44 20.25 -5.07 11.87
C ALA A 44 21.64 -4.57 12.24
N THR A 45 21.91 -4.51 13.53
CA THR A 45 23.20 -4.15 14.10
C THR A 45 23.60 -5.13 15.19
N GLY A 46 24.91 -5.21 15.47
CA GLY A 46 25.44 -6.20 16.43
C GLY A 46 25.50 -7.62 15.86
N GLY A 47 25.79 -8.60 16.69
CA GLY A 47 26.01 -9.97 16.25
C GLY A 47 27.17 -10.13 15.27
N ILE A 48 27.23 -11.26 14.57
CA ILE A 48 28.28 -11.57 13.59
C ILE A 48 27.66 -11.65 12.19
N GLN A 49 28.14 -10.80 11.27
CA GLN A 49 27.75 -10.85 9.85
C GLN A 49 28.37 -12.07 9.14
N PRO A 50 27.77 -12.54 8.01
CA PRO A 50 26.56 -12.00 7.35
C PRO A 50 25.25 -12.38 8.07
N TYR A 51 24.24 -11.53 7.88
CA TYR A 51 22.89 -11.80 8.38
C TYR A 51 22.06 -12.56 7.34
N THR A 52 21.10 -13.35 7.85
CA THR A 52 20.07 -13.99 7.01
C THR A 52 18.69 -13.61 7.52
N TRP A 53 17.83 -13.14 6.61
CA TRP A 53 16.47 -12.70 6.88
C TRP A 53 15.44 -13.69 6.37
N HIS A 54 14.38 -13.93 7.12
CA HIS A 54 13.22 -14.70 6.65
C HIS A 54 11.93 -14.24 7.33
N VAL A 55 10.80 -14.58 6.71
CA VAL A 55 9.47 -14.36 7.28
C VAL A 55 9.15 -15.56 8.18
N ALA A 56 8.80 -15.29 9.44
CA ALA A 56 8.42 -16.29 10.42
C ALA A 56 6.92 -16.38 10.66
N GLY A 57 6.18 -15.30 10.37
CA GLY A 57 4.74 -15.24 10.53
C GLY A 57 4.09 -14.14 9.69
N GLY A 58 2.82 -14.31 9.36
CA GLY A 58 2.10 -13.44 8.45
C GLY A 58 2.56 -13.58 7.00
N ASP A 59 1.95 -12.79 6.11
CA ASP A 59 2.26 -12.79 4.69
C ASP A 59 2.67 -11.39 4.24
N LEU A 60 3.67 -11.33 3.36
CA LEU A 60 4.00 -10.09 2.66
C LEU A 60 2.85 -9.69 1.72
N PRO A 61 2.68 -8.37 1.46
CA PRO A 61 1.78 -7.93 0.41
C PRO A 61 2.01 -8.70 -0.88
N PRO A 62 0.96 -9.22 -1.55
CA PRO A 62 1.11 -9.87 -2.84
C PRO A 62 1.87 -8.98 -3.83
N GLY A 63 2.94 -9.52 -4.44
CA GLY A 63 3.84 -8.80 -5.34
C GLY A 63 5.11 -8.24 -4.67
N LEU A 64 5.24 -8.28 -3.33
CA LEU A 64 6.50 -7.97 -2.63
C LEU A 64 7.24 -9.24 -2.23
N LYS A 65 8.57 -9.16 -2.18
CA LYS A 65 9.46 -10.26 -1.78
C LYS A 65 10.55 -9.78 -0.85
N LEU A 66 10.87 -10.58 0.17
CA LEU A 66 12.00 -10.37 1.06
C LEU A 66 13.25 -11.03 0.45
N HIS A 67 14.34 -10.27 0.37
CA HIS A 67 15.66 -10.76 -0.03
C HIS A 67 16.43 -11.25 1.19
N PRO A 68 16.73 -12.56 1.29
CA PRO A 68 17.26 -13.16 2.53
C PRO A 68 18.61 -12.59 2.99
N HIS A 69 19.45 -12.14 2.07
CA HIS A 69 20.81 -11.68 2.42
C HIS A 69 20.92 -10.17 2.66
N SER A 70 20.00 -9.40 2.11
CA SER A 70 20.06 -7.93 2.22
C SER A 70 19.03 -7.34 3.19
N GLY A 71 18.01 -8.12 3.60
CA GLY A 71 16.89 -7.59 4.37
C GLY A 71 15.99 -6.63 3.59
N LYS A 72 16.17 -6.54 2.27
CA LYS A 72 15.37 -5.69 1.39
C LYS A 72 14.05 -6.39 1.05
N ILE A 73 12.94 -5.67 1.19
CA ILE A 73 11.63 -6.08 0.69
C ILE A 73 11.32 -5.19 -0.50
N ASP A 74 11.18 -5.76 -1.70
CA ASP A 74 10.84 -4.99 -2.89
C ASP A 74 9.89 -5.74 -3.82
N GLY A 75 9.36 -4.99 -4.79
CA GLY A 75 8.41 -5.46 -5.79
C GLY A 75 7.30 -4.47 -6.05
N THR A 76 6.21 -4.94 -6.66
CA THR A 76 5.04 -4.13 -6.98
C THR A 76 3.82 -4.77 -6.32
N PRO A 77 3.27 -4.17 -5.25
CA PRO A 77 2.10 -4.74 -4.57
C PRO A 77 0.89 -4.70 -5.48
N THR A 78 0.07 -5.75 -5.43
CA THR A 78 -1.12 -5.90 -6.29
C THR A 78 -2.44 -5.73 -5.55
N THR A 79 -2.44 -5.82 -4.22
CA THR A 79 -3.66 -5.80 -3.41
C THR A 79 -3.51 -4.80 -2.28
N PRO A 80 -4.47 -3.87 -2.09
CA PRO A 80 -4.46 -2.95 -0.97
C PRO A 80 -4.80 -3.67 0.34
N GLY A 81 -4.32 -3.14 1.46
CA GLY A 81 -4.56 -3.68 2.79
C GLY A 81 -3.43 -3.39 3.75
N ASP A 82 -3.65 -3.77 5.02
CA ASP A 82 -2.64 -3.70 6.07
C ASP A 82 -2.05 -5.09 6.29
N TYR A 83 -0.75 -5.22 6.04
CA TYR A 83 -0.03 -6.47 6.15
C TYR A 83 0.90 -6.44 7.35
N ARG A 84 0.65 -7.32 8.32
CA ARG A 84 1.51 -7.50 9.48
C ARG A 84 2.36 -8.75 9.28
N VAL A 85 3.68 -8.57 9.29
CA VAL A 85 4.64 -9.63 8.98
C VAL A 85 5.66 -9.69 10.11
N THR A 86 5.86 -10.88 10.67
CA THR A 86 6.94 -11.14 11.62
C THR A 86 8.18 -11.54 10.84
N VAL A 87 9.23 -10.72 10.93
CA VAL A 87 10.52 -10.99 10.29
C VAL A 87 11.56 -11.40 11.32
N VAL A 88 12.41 -12.34 10.94
CA VAL A 88 13.52 -12.84 11.75
C VAL A 88 14.82 -12.51 11.06
N VAL A 89 15.80 -12.05 11.82
CA VAL A 89 17.20 -11.96 11.40
C VAL A 89 18.03 -12.96 12.20
N VAL A 90 18.88 -13.69 11.51
CA VAL A 90 19.82 -14.66 12.07
C VAL A 90 21.24 -14.21 11.76
N ASP A 91 22.12 -14.20 12.74
CA ASP A 91 23.54 -13.89 12.55
C ASP A 91 24.37 -15.15 12.20
N SER A 92 25.66 -14.99 11.99
CA SER A 92 26.60 -16.08 11.67
C SER A 92 27.42 -16.57 12.87
N SER A 93 27.01 -16.27 14.09
CA SER A 93 27.67 -16.76 15.31
C SER A 93 27.50 -18.27 15.50
N ILE A 94 28.33 -18.87 16.38
CA ILE A 94 28.23 -20.27 16.78
C ILE A 94 28.14 -20.32 18.30
N PRO A 95 26.98 -20.70 18.86
CA PRO A 95 25.70 -21.01 18.20
C PRO A 95 25.08 -19.75 17.55
N LYS A 96 24.30 -19.97 16.50
CA LYS A 96 23.59 -18.88 15.81
C LYS A 96 22.64 -18.16 16.76
N PHE A 97 22.66 -16.83 16.70
CA PHE A 97 21.74 -15.98 17.43
C PHE A 97 20.69 -15.41 16.47
N GLN A 98 19.45 -15.29 16.93
CA GLN A 98 18.35 -14.75 16.13
C GLN A 98 17.43 -13.86 16.96
N ILE A 99 16.85 -12.87 16.33
CA ILE A 99 15.79 -12.04 16.90
C ILE A 99 14.71 -11.80 15.86
N GLN A 100 13.52 -11.43 16.33
CA GLN A 100 12.37 -11.16 15.47
C GLN A 100 11.73 -9.82 15.81
N THR A 101 11.02 -9.27 14.85
CA THR A 101 10.19 -8.07 15.00
C THR A 101 8.99 -8.11 14.07
N ASP A 102 7.92 -7.42 14.46
CA ASP A 102 6.76 -7.22 13.60
C ASP A 102 6.96 -5.97 12.74
N VAL A 103 6.67 -6.11 11.46
CA VAL A 103 6.69 -5.04 10.46
C VAL A 103 5.28 -4.87 9.93
N THR A 104 4.76 -3.65 9.93
CA THR A 104 3.47 -3.34 9.30
C THR A 104 3.71 -2.59 7.99
N ILE A 105 3.13 -3.12 6.91
CA ILE A 105 3.19 -2.55 5.57
C ILE A 105 1.77 -2.14 5.17
N HIS A 106 1.55 -0.84 5.00
CA HIS A 106 0.27 -0.29 4.55
C HIS A 106 0.29 -0.16 3.03
N VAL A 107 -0.54 -0.95 2.34
CA VAL A 107 -0.71 -0.85 0.90
C VAL A 107 -2.02 -0.16 0.60
N ILE A 108 -1.95 1.02 -0.02
CA ILE A 108 -3.13 1.81 -0.39
C ILE A 108 -3.47 1.64 -1.88
N ALA A 109 -4.75 1.79 -2.22
CA ALA A 109 -5.17 1.84 -3.61
C ALA A 109 -4.68 3.13 -4.27
N GLY A 110 -4.24 3.06 -5.53
CA GLY A 110 -3.79 4.25 -6.26
C GLY A 110 -4.93 5.21 -6.63
N LEU A 111 -6.16 4.70 -6.67
CA LEU A 111 -7.37 5.46 -6.95
C LEU A 111 -8.48 5.02 -6.01
N THR A 112 -9.26 5.97 -5.48
CA THR A 112 -10.45 5.69 -4.66
C THR A 112 -11.63 6.49 -5.16
N VAL A 113 -12.85 5.96 -4.97
CA VAL A 113 -14.11 6.60 -5.36
C VAL A 113 -15.09 6.58 -4.21
N GLU A 114 -15.79 7.70 -4.03
CA GLU A 114 -16.79 7.83 -2.99
C GLU A 114 -18.02 8.60 -3.46
N TRP A 115 -19.19 8.23 -2.92
CA TRP A 115 -20.39 9.06 -3.07
C TRP A 115 -20.26 10.28 -2.16
N LYS A 116 -20.29 11.49 -2.73
CA LYS A 116 -20.42 12.72 -1.93
C LYS A 116 -21.88 12.89 -1.51
N GLU A 117 -22.79 12.67 -2.45
CA GLU A 117 -24.21 12.46 -2.21
C GLU A 117 -24.60 11.11 -2.81
N PRO A 118 -25.04 10.13 -1.99
CA PRO A 118 -25.46 8.84 -2.50
C PRO A 118 -26.55 8.97 -3.57
N PRO A 119 -26.58 8.06 -4.54
CA PRO A 119 -27.64 8.02 -5.55
C PRO A 119 -29.02 7.96 -4.90
N LYS A 120 -29.93 8.82 -5.33
CA LYS A 120 -31.31 8.91 -4.85
C LYS A 120 -32.27 9.11 -6.01
N VAL A 121 -33.51 8.66 -5.83
CA VAL A 121 -34.60 8.89 -6.76
C VAL A 121 -35.28 10.23 -6.43
N SER A 122 -35.51 11.05 -7.45
CA SER A 122 -36.26 12.29 -7.36
C SER A 122 -37.20 12.36 -8.59
N GLY A 123 -38.47 12.10 -8.40
CA GLY A 123 -39.44 11.95 -9.50
C GLY A 123 -39.00 10.82 -10.44
N SER A 124 -38.85 11.12 -11.73
CA SER A 124 -38.43 10.19 -12.77
C SER A 124 -36.90 10.10 -12.98
N THR A 125 -36.12 10.71 -12.10
CA THR A 125 -34.66 10.76 -12.23
C THR A 125 -33.92 10.07 -11.07
N ILE A 126 -32.76 9.50 -11.37
CA ILE A 126 -31.75 9.12 -10.39
C ILE A 126 -30.65 10.17 -10.43
N SER A 127 -30.33 10.76 -9.28
CA SER A 127 -29.31 11.79 -9.16
C SER A 127 -28.45 11.61 -7.91
N GLY A 128 -27.29 12.22 -7.90
CA GLY A 128 -26.34 12.22 -6.82
C GLY A 128 -25.04 12.92 -7.20
N SER A 129 -24.02 12.72 -6.40
CA SER A 129 -22.67 13.22 -6.72
C SER A 129 -21.58 12.31 -6.16
N ALA A 130 -20.42 12.33 -6.81
CA ALA A 130 -19.27 11.53 -6.48
C ALA A 130 -18.01 12.37 -6.39
N VAL A 131 -16.98 11.81 -5.75
CA VAL A 131 -15.61 12.32 -5.78
C VAL A 131 -14.66 11.15 -6.03
N VAL A 132 -13.53 11.45 -6.64
CA VAL A 132 -12.45 10.50 -6.94
C VAL A 132 -11.17 11.07 -6.37
N SER A 133 -10.39 10.26 -5.65
CA SER A 133 -9.10 10.68 -5.10
C SER A 133 -7.96 9.91 -5.75
N ASN A 134 -7.00 10.65 -6.27
CA ASN A 134 -5.73 10.13 -6.77
C ASN A 134 -4.75 10.04 -5.59
N GLN A 135 -4.48 8.82 -5.11
CA GLN A 135 -3.58 8.56 -3.99
C GLN A 135 -2.11 8.47 -4.44
N THR A 136 -1.84 8.56 -5.74
CA THR A 136 -0.48 8.54 -6.29
C THR A 136 0.14 9.94 -6.20
N THR A 137 1.46 10.03 -6.40
CA THR A 137 2.18 11.30 -6.41
C THR A 137 2.20 11.98 -7.78
N GLU A 138 1.68 11.33 -8.82
CA GLU A 138 1.73 11.81 -10.20
C GLU A 138 0.34 12.15 -10.72
N ASP A 139 0.27 13.11 -11.64
CA ASP A 139 -0.95 13.47 -12.33
C ASP A 139 -1.45 12.31 -13.20
N CYS A 140 -2.75 12.16 -13.32
CA CYS A 140 -3.36 11.12 -14.14
C CYS A 140 -4.51 11.68 -15.01
N ASP A 141 -4.71 11.05 -16.15
CA ASP A 141 -5.90 11.28 -16.99
C ASP A 141 -7.02 10.40 -16.44
N LEU A 142 -8.00 11.05 -15.80
CA LEU A 142 -9.11 10.40 -15.14
C LEU A 142 -10.35 10.37 -16.04
N THR A 143 -10.91 9.19 -16.18
CA THR A 143 -12.23 8.96 -16.77
C THR A 143 -13.17 8.43 -15.72
N VAL A 144 -14.32 9.06 -15.54
CA VAL A 144 -15.38 8.66 -14.61
C VAL A 144 -16.65 8.38 -15.38
N VAL A 145 -17.25 7.22 -15.16
CA VAL A 145 -18.51 6.81 -15.76
C VAL A 145 -19.46 6.38 -14.66
N ILE A 146 -20.67 6.92 -14.68
CA ILE A 146 -21.72 6.56 -13.72
C ILE A 146 -22.90 6.04 -14.49
N VAL A 147 -23.34 4.83 -14.16
CA VAL A 147 -24.41 4.14 -14.86
C VAL A 147 -25.48 3.61 -13.91
N ALA A 148 -26.72 3.60 -14.37
CA ALA A 148 -27.78 2.83 -13.76
C ALA A 148 -27.90 1.49 -14.51
N VAL A 149 -27.81 0.37 -13.81
CA VAL A 149 -27.90 -0.99 -14.36
C VAL A 149 -29.20 -1.61 -13.88
N ASN A 150 -30.06 -2.02 -14.78
CA ASN A 150 -31.32 -2.67 -14.42
C ASN A 150 -31.15 -4.19 -14.16
N GLU A 151 -32.22 -4.84 -13.75
CA GLU A 151 -32.26 -6.28 -13.40
C GLU A 151 -31.84 -7.21 -14.54
N ILE A 152 -31.99 -6.78 -15.81
CA ILE A 152 -31.58 -7.55 -16.98
C ILE A 152 -30.17 -7.19 -17.47
N GLY A 153 -29.40 -6.38 -16.68
CA GLY A 153 -28.03 -6.01 -17.01
C GLY A 153 -27.88 -4.85 -18.01
N ARG A 154 -28.98 -4.20 -18.41
CA ARG A 154 -28.91 -3.03 -19.32
C ARG A 154 -28.43 -1.81 -18.53
N ALA A 155 -27.37 -1.17 -19.01
CA ALA A 155 -26.80 0.03 -18.43
C ALA A 155 -27.33 1.30 -19.16
N THR A 156 -27.67 2.31 -18.36
CA THR A 156 -28.02 3.66 -18.84
C THR A 156 -27.07 4.65 -18.20
N ALA A 157 -26.44 5.52 -18.99
CA ALA A 157 -25.51 6.51 -18.47
C ALA A 157 -26.26 7.57 -17.63
N LEU A 158 -25.75 7.83 -16.42
CA LEU A 158 -26.18 8.91 -15.55
C LEU A 158 -25.20 10.08 -15.56
N GLY A 159 -23.91 9.81 -15.81
CA GLY A 159 -22.87 10.82 -15.86
C GLY A 159 -21.58 10.30 -16.50
N TYR A 160 -20.82 11.23 -17.09
CA TYR A 160 -19.50 10.98 -17.65
C TYR A 160 -18.64 12.23 -17.46
N GLN A 161 -17.40 12.03 -17.03
CA GLN A 161 -16.41 13.09 -16.91
C GLN A 161 -15.04 12.56 -17.33
N HIS A 162 -14.26 13.42 -17.98
CA HIS A 162 -12.87 13.15 -18.31
C HIS A 162 -12.03 14.42 -18.10
N PHE A 163 -10.98 14.32 -17.27
CA PHE A 163 -10.09 15.43 -16.95
C PHE A 163 -8.80 14.94 -16.31
N THR A 164 -7.79 15.80 -16.26
CA THR A 164 -6.56 15.51 -15.54
C THR A 164 -6.77 15.76 -14.04
N LEU A 165 -6.43 14.77 -13.21
CA LEU A 165 -6.46 14.86 -11.76
C LEU A 165 -5.04 14.83 -11.19
N ALA A 166 -4.67 15.88 -10.47
CA ALA A 166 -3.33 16.01 -9.89
C ALA A 166 -3.01 14.93 -8.86
N GLY A 167 -1.73 14.58 -8.72
CA GLY A 167 -1.24 13.65 -7.73
C GLY A 167 -1.58 14.11 -6.31
N GLY A 168 -1.97 13.18 -5.43
CA GLY A 168 -2.36 13.45 -4.05
C GLY A 168 -3.62 14.29 -3.89
N SER A 169 -4.43 14.48 -4.95
CA SER A 169 -5.60 15.34 -4.92
C SER A 169 -6.92 14.57 -5.02
N THR A 170 -7.99 15.25 -4.64
CA THR A 170 -9.37 14.78 -4.84
C THR A 170 -10.04 15.64 -5.90
N SER A 171 -10.81 15.02 -6.79
CA SER A 171 -11.54 15.69 -7.86
C SER A 171 -12.53 16.74 -7.32
N PRO A 172 -12.91 17.72 -8.13
CA PRO A 172 -14.15 18.45 -7.89
C PRO A 172 -15.33 17.49 -7.72
N VAL A 173 -16.40 17.97 -7.10
CA VAL A 173 -17.63 17.18 -6.99
C VAL A 173 -18.18 16.92 -8.39
N ILE A 174 -18.40 15.65 -8.72
CA ILE A 174 -18.92 15.19 -10.00
C ILE A 174 -20.41 14.91 -9.84
N PRO A 175 -21.29 15.86 -10.23
CA PRO A 175 -22.73 15.63 -10.20
C PRO A 175 -23.13 14.68 -11.32
N PHE A 176 -24.17 13.89 -11.08
CA PHE A 176 -24.81 13.06 -12.10
C PHE A 176 -26.31 13.04 -11.93
N GLY A 177 -27.01 12.79 -13.02
CA GLY A 177 -28.45 12.66 -12.99
C GLY A 177 -29.04 12.42 -14.36
N SER A 178 -29.96 11.44 -14.43
CA SER A 178 -30.69 11.11 -15.64
C SER A 178 -31.95 10.32 -15.30
N GLY A 179 -32.91 10.30 -16.23
CA GLY A 179 -34.13 9.51 -16.16
C GLY A 179 -34.00 8.22 -16.98
N PRO A 180 -33.55 7.11 -16.39
CA PRO A 180 -33.36 5.86 -17.13
C PRO A 180 -34.69 5.16 -17.49
N GLY A 181 -35.84 5.72 -17.12
CA GLY A 181 -37.17 5.13 -17.22
C GLY A 181 -37.60 4.40 -15.95
N THR A 182 -38.83 3.91 -15.95
CA THR A 182 -39.38 3.11 -14.83
C THR A 182 -38.66 1.79 -14.71
N GLY A 183 -38.37 1.35 -13.48
CA GLY A 183 -37.65 0.10 -13.25
C GLY A 183 -36.88 0.09 -11.93
N THR A 184 -36.17 -0.99 -11.72
CA THR A 184 -35.27 -1.19 -10.56
C THR A 184 -33.83 -1.15 -11.04
N TYR A 185 -33.00 -0.35 -10.37
CA TYR A 185 -31.63 -0.06 -10.82
C TYR A 185 -30.62 -0.12 -9.68
N TYR A 186 -29.46 -0.69 -9.96
CA TYR A 186 -28.25 -0.43 -9.18
C TYR A 186 -27.45 0.68 -9.86
N VAL A 187 -26.94 1.63 -9.08
CA VAL A 187 -26.06 2.68 -9.61
C VAL A 187 -24.62 2.29 -9.37
N ARG A 188 -23.85 2.29 -10.45
CA ARG A 188 -22.44 1.95 -10.43
C ARG A 188 -21.61 3.15 -10.90
N LEU A 189 -20.58 3.47 -10.13
CA LEU A 189 -19.54 4.44 -10.40
C LEU A 189 -18.27 3.67 -10.75
N ASP A 190 -17.74 3.88 -11.95
CA ASP A 190 -16.46 3.35 -12.39
C ASP A 190 -15.51 4.50 -12.69
N ALA A 191 -14.30 4.44 -12.17
CA ALA A 191 -13.22 5.39 -12.42
C ALA A 191 -12.00 4.66 -12.94
N ALA A 192 -11.39 5.19 -14.00
CA ALA A 192 -10.14 4.71 -14.57
C ALA A 192 -9.18 5.90 -14.72
N ALA A 193 -8.00 5.79 -14.11
CA ALA A 193 -6.95 6.79 -14.16
C ALA A 193 -5.76 6.23 -14.94
N HIS A 194 -5.41 6.85 -16.05
CA HIS A 194 -4.24 6.52 -16.87
C HIS A 194 -3.06 7.42 -16.48
N HIS A 195 -1.93 6.79 -16.16
CA HIS A 195 -0.66 7.48 -15.96
C HIS A 195 0.16 7.45 -17.22
N PRO A 196 0.30 8.58 -17.95
CA PRO A 196 1.00 8.60 -19.23
C PRO A 196 2.47 8.19 -19.14
N SER A 197 3.17 8.58 -18.05
CA SER A 197 4.58 8.31 -17.84
C SER A 197 4.89 6.84 -17.53
N ARG A 198 3.93 6.09 -16.98
CA ARG A 198 4.14 4.70 -16.52
C ARG A 198 3.37 3.65 -17.32
N HIS A 199 2.52 4.07 -18.25
CA HIS A 199 1.61 3.18 -19.00
C HIS A 199 0.78 2.28 -18.07
N HIS A 200 0.41 2.80 -16.88
CA HIS A 200 -0.35 2.08 -15.87
C HIS A 200 -1.75 2.66 -15.73
N ILE A 201 -2.74 1.78 -15.54
CA ILE A 201 -4.14 2.18 -15.35
C ILE A 201 -4.59 1.73 -13.97
N TYR A 202 -4.92 2.70 -13.12
CA TYR A 202 -5.62 2.45 -11.86
C TYR A 202 -7.11 2.41 -12.10
N ARG A 203 -7.81 1.57 -11.37
CA ARG A 203 -9.25 1.44 -11.44
C ARG A 203 -9.85 1.43 -10.05
N ALA A 204 -10.98 2.08 -9.90
CA ALA A 204 -11.79 2.04 -8.69
C ALA A 204 -13.27 1.98 -9.10
N SER A 205 -14.08 1.28 -8.34
CA SER A 205 -15.51 1.21 -8.58
C SER A 205 -16.27 1.19 -7.27
N LYS A 206 -17.49 1.72 -7.30
CA LYS A 206 -18.43 1.69 -6.20
C LYS A 206 -19.85 1.48 -6.74
N GLN A 207 -20.64 0.66 -6.07
CA GLN A 207 -22.02 0.39 -6.45
C GLN A 207 -22.93 0.60 -5.23
N THR A 208 -24.18 0.95 -5.48
CA THR A 208 -25.21 0.99 -4.42
C THR A 208 -25.42 -0.41 -3.87
N THR A 209 -25.56 -0.54 -2.55
CA THR A 209 -25.84 -1.83 -1.87
C THR A 209 -27.26 -2.27 -2.10
N GLU A 210 -28.18 -1.30 -2.21
CA GLU A 210 -29.61 -1.53 -2.45
C GLU A 210 -30.04 -0.98 -3.80
N PRO A 211 -31.01 -1.61 -4.47
CA PRO A 211 -31.53 -1.10 -5.71
C PRO A 211 -32.46 0.11 -5.49
N LEU A 212 -32.45 0.99 -6.44
CA LEU A 212 -33.32 2.16 -6.51
C LEU A 212 -34.51 1.85 -7.44
N LYS A 213 -35.74 2.11 -6.97
CA LYS A 213 -36.95 1.89 -7.75
C LYS A 213 -37.47 3.21 -8.28
N LEU A 214 -37.58 3.32 -9.61
CA LEU A 214 -38.29 4.41 -10.29
C LEU A 214 -39.69 3.95 -10.64
N THR A 215 -40.65 4.64 -10.08
CA THR A 215 -42.08 4.49 -10.41
C THR A 215 -42.55 5.71 -11.20
N GLN A 216 -43.65 5.56 -11.91
CA GLN A 216 -44.30 6.71 -12.59
C GLN A 216 -44.79 7.72 -11.57
#